data_ec8fb6e06761144729f6d8e254861e32
#
_entry.id   ec8fb6e06761144729f6d8e254861e32
#
_cell.length_a   1.000
_cell.length_b   1.000
_cell.length_c   1.000
_cell.angle_alpha   90.00
_cell.angle_beta   90.00
_cell.angle_gamma   90.00
#
_symmetry.space_group_name_H-M   'P 1'
#
loop_
_entity.id
_entity.type
_entity.pdbx_description
1 polymer ?
#
loop_
_entity_poly.entity_id
_entity_poly.type
_entity_poly.pdbx_seq_one_letter_code
_entity_poly.pdbx_strand_id
1 'polypeptide(L)'
;TCALPIWMSRLWYAFNMYDVLRIDHFRGFDEYYSIPYGAKDAVNGHWEKGPGIDLFNCMKYCLGDRRVIAEDLGFMTDSVRQLVRDSGFPNMKVLEFAFDARDTGAAADYLPHNYNNNCVVYTGTHDNETLQGWFKSISPVEIEMVRDYLYAPKTPLQELHKPMINTAMASVAATCIIPLQDYLGLDNSARTNKPSTVGQNWRWRVDAKALTPELAAEIYKSVKTYGRL
;
A
#
# COMPACT_ATOMS: atom_id res chain seq x y z
N THR A 1 5.25 2.07 29.69
CA THR A 1 4.97 3.48 30.04
C THR A 1 6.01 4.47 29.53
N CYS A 2 7.29 4.12 29.49
CA CYS A 2 8.34 5.04 28.95
C CYS A 2 8.27 5.22 27.42
N ALA A 3 7.69 4.32 26.68
CA ALA A 3 7.60 4.41 25.21
C ALA A 3 6.56 5.44 24.73
N LEU A 4 5.47 5.68 25.48
CA LEU A 4 4.42 6.61 25.07
C LEU A 4 4.91 8.05 24.81
N PRO A 5 5.71 8.69 25.69
CA PRO A 5 6.21 10.04 25.41
C PRO A 5 7.09 10.11 24.17
N ILE A 6 7.89 9.08 23.91
CA ILE A 6 8.76 8.99 22.71
C ILE A 6 7.89 8.89 21.47
N TRP A 7 6.87 8.02 21.47
CA TRP A 7 5.94 7.88 20.37
C TRP A 7 5.17 9.18 20.11
N MET A 8 4.64 9.83 21.16
CA MET A 8 3.92 11.09 21.02
C MET A 8 4.81 12.20 20.44
N SER A 9 6.06 12.29 20.88
CA SER A 9 7.02 13.26 20.32
C SER A 9 7.33 12.99 18.85
N ARG A 10 7.51 11.73 18.45
CA ARG A 10 7.75 11.36 17.04
C ARG A 10 6.54 11.68 16.17
N LEU A 11 5.33 11.33 16.62
CA LEU A 11 4.10 11.60 15.88
C LEU A 11 3.86 13.10 15.77
N TRP A 12 4.02 13.86 16.87
CA TRP A 12 3.91 15.32 16.85
C TRP A 12 4.85 15.95 15.82
N TYR A 13 6.12 15.53 15.82
CA TYR A 13 7.10 16.04 14.86
C TYR A 13 6.73 15.71 13.42
N ALA A 14 6.31 14.47 13.16
CA ALA A 14 5.87 14.05 11.84
C ALA A 14 4.64 14.84 11.36
N PHE A 15 3.65 15.07 12.22
CA PHE A 15 2.46 15.88 11.89
C PHE A 15 2.74 17.38 11.69
N ASN A 16 3.90 17.88 12.14
CA ASN A 16 4.33 19.23 11.78
C ASN A 16 4.95 19.30 10.39
N MET A 17 5.35 18.17 9.82
CA MET A 17 5.95 18.09 8.50
C MET A 17 4.97 17.60 7.42
N TYR A 18 3.97 16.82 7.79
CA TYR A 18 3.09 16.12 6.85
C TYR A 18 1.62 16.27 7.25
N ASP A 19 0.75 16.44 6.25
CA ASP A 19 -0.71 16.56 6.46
C ASP A 19 -1.35 15.20 6.75
N VAL A 20 -0.79 14.11 6.19
CA VAL A 20 -1.23 12.74 6.37
C VAL A 20 -0.01 11.87 6.67
N LEU A 21 -0.08 11.05 7.70
CA LEU A 21 0.99 10.14 8.10
C LEU A 21 0.61 8.70 7.82
N ARG A 22 1.43 7.97 7.05
CA ARG A 22 1.31 6.51 6.94
C ARG A 22 2.13 5.87 8.06
N ILE A 23 1.47 5.08 8.89
CA ILE A 23 2.13 4.26 9.92
C ILE A 23 2.38 2.88 9.35
N ASP A 24 3.66 2.57 9.21
CA ASP A 24 4.16 1.30 8.68
C ASP A 24 4.02 0.17 9.68
N HIS A 25 3.83 -1.07 9.16
CA HIS A 25 3.71 -2.29 9.97
C HIS A 25 2.70 -2.17 11.13
N PHE A 26 1.48 -1.73 10.80
CA PHE A 26 0.44 -1.43 11.80
C PHE A 26 0.09 -2.63 12.69
N ARG A 27 0.22 -3.87 12.18
CA ARG A 27 0.02 -5.07 12.98
C ARG A 27 0.96 -5.17 14.19
N GLY A 28 2.15 -4.55 14.14
CA GLY A 28 3.10 -4.53 15.25
C GLY A 28 2.57 -3.85 16.52
N PHE A 29 1.50 -3.07 16.40
CA PHE A 29 0.81 -2.50 17.58
C PHE A 29 -0.18 -3.46 18.23
N ASP A 30 -0.65 -4.48 17.52
CA ASP A 30 -1.43 -5.59 18.09
C ASP A 30 -0.50 -6.62 18.71
N GLU A 31 0.38 -7.20 17.90
CA GLU A 31 1.38 -8.17 18.31
C GLU A 31 2.68 -8.00 17.52
N TYR A 32 3.80 -8.19 18.19
CA TYR A 32 5.12 -8.19 17.56
C TYR A 32 5.94 -9.41 17.96
N TYR A 33 6.81 -9.85 17.06
CA TYR A 33 7.65 -11.01 17.32
C TYR A 33 8.93 -10.59 18.02
N SER A 34 9.08 -11.03 19.28
CA SER A 34 10.23 -10.74 20.13
C SER A 34 11.29 -11.81 19.95
N ILE A 35 12.52 -11.38 19.64
CA ILE A 35 13.67 -12.27 19.44
C ILE A 35 14.69 -11.96 20.54
N PRO A 36 15.21 -12.96 21.27
CA PRO A 36 16.22 -12.74 22.30
C PRO A 36 17.46 -12.02 21.74
N TYR A 37 17.96 -11.02 22.48
CA TYR A 37 19.16 -10.30 22.08
C TYR A 37 20.34 -11.25 21.88
N GLY A 38 21.04 -11.13 20.76
CA GLY A 38 22.17 -11.97 20.40
C GLY A 38 21.80 -13.32 19.76
N ALA A 39 20.52 -13.60 19.54
CA ALA A 39 20.10 -14.79 18.78
C ALA A 39 20.60 -14.70 17.34
N LYS A 40 21.00 -15.85 16.78
CA LYS A 40 21.48 -15.95 15.39
C LYS A 40 20.35 -15.93 14.36
N ASP A 41 19.14 -16.29 14.78
CA ASP A 41 17.95 -16.38 13.95
C ASP A 41 16.70 -16.13 14.81
N ALA A 42 15.52 -16.19 14.18
CA ALA A 42 14.24 -15.94 14.81
C ALA A 42 13.57 -17.19 15.40
N VAL A 43 14.20 -18.38 15.32
CA VAL A 43 13.56 -19.66 15.68
C VAL A 43 13.09 -19.68 17.14
N ASN A 44 13.85 -19.08 18.04
CA ASN A 44 13.56 -19.06 19.49
C ASN A 44 12.83 -17.78 19.94
N GLY A 45 12.23 -17.04 19.00
CA GLY A 45 11.40 -15.90 19.33
C GLY A 45 9.97 -16.32 19.75
N HIS A 46 9.21 -15.34 20.20
CA HIS A 46 7.80 -15.52 20.58
C HIS A 46 7.01 -14.24 20.30
N TRP A 47 5.69 -14.39 20.17
CA TRP A 47 4.80 -13.26 19.97
C TRP A 47 4.51 -12.58 21.31
N GLU A 48 4.61 -11.27 21.33
CA GLU A 48 4.23 -10.42 22.47
C GLU A 48 3.16 -9.42 22.04
N LYS A 49 2.27 -9.08 22.99
CA LYS A 49 1.23 -8.09 22.73
C LYS A 49 1.80 -6.68 22.68
N GLY A 50 1.39 -5.96 21.66
CA GLY A 50 1.65 -4.54 21.51
C GLY A 50 0.71 -3.67 22.36
N PRO A 51 0.84 -2.35 22.28
CA PRO A 51 0.01 -1.40 23.04
C PRO A 51 -1.45 -1.32 22.55
N GLY A 52 -1.76 -1.89 21.40
CA GLY A 52 -3.10 -1.91 20.84
C GLY A 52 -3.69 -0.52 20.64
N ILE A 53 -5.00 -0.43 20.83
CA ILE A 53 -5.77 0.81 20.66
C ILE A 53 -5.38 1.91 21.66
N ASP A 54 -4.79 1.57 22.81
CA ASP A 54 -4.43 2.54 23.84
C ASP A 54 -3.40 3.56 23.33
N LEU A 55 -2.48 3.14 22.45
CA LEU A 55 -1.54 4.07 21.83
C LEU A 55 -2.27 5.14 20.99
N PHE A 56 -3.26 4.75 20.21
CA PHE A 56 -4.00 5.63 19.31
C PHE A 56 -4.99 6.51 20.06
N ASN A 57 -5.57 6.01 21.15
CA ASN A 57 -6.35 6.82 22.09
C ASN A 57 -5.48 7.88 22.76
N CYS A 58 -4.27 7.53 23.18
CA CYS A 58 -3.29 8.48 23.71
C CYS A 58 -2.88 9.52 22.66
N MET A 59 -2.65 9.10 21.42
CA MET A 59 -2.36 10.01 20.31
C MET A 59 -3.49 11.02 20.10
N LYS A 60 -4.72 10.55 20.04
CA LYS A 60 -5.91 11.40 19.88
C LYS A 60 -6.05 12.39 21.04
N TYR A 61 -5.84 11.93 22.27
CA TYR A 61 -5.87 12.80 23.46
C TYR A 61 -4.78 13.86 23.45
N CYS A 62 -3.54 13.50 23.11
CA CYS A 62 -2.39 14.39 23.17
C CYS A 62 -2.25 15.32 21.95
N LEU A 63 -2.61 14.84 20.75
CA LEU A 63 -2.33 15.50 19.48
C LEU A 63 -3.60 15.90 18.71
N GLY A 64 -4.78 15.53 19.21
CA GLY A 64 -6.06 15.75 18.53
C GLY A 64 -6.29 14.77 17.38
N ASP A 65 -7.37 15.03 16.61
CA ASP A 65 -7.68 14.23 15.42
C ASP A 65 -6.64 14.51 14.33
N ARG A 66 -5.92 13.45 13.95
CA ARG A 66 -4.87 13.50 12.94
C ARG A 66 -5.16 12.49 11.83
N ARG A 67 -4.77 12.85 10.62
CA ARG A 67 -4.95 11.97 9.46
C ARG A 67 -3.83 10.92 9.43
N VAL A 68 -4.22 9.66 9.60
CA VAL A 68 -3.30 8.52 9.60
C VAL A 68 -3.81 7.48 8.62
N ILE A 69 -2.90 6.83 7.89
CA ILE A 69 -3.14 5.64 7.08
C ILE A 69 -2.46 4.48 7.80
N ALA A 70 -3.21 3.42 8.09
CA ALA A 70 -2.68 2.19 8.69
C ALA A 70 -2.16 1.27 7.59
N GLU A 71 -0.86 0.95 7.61
CA GLU A 71 -0.32 -0.08 6.73
C GLU A 71 -0.59 -1.46 7.36
N ASP A 72 -1.59 -2.14 6.83
CA ASP A 72 -2.11 -3.42 7.29
C ASP A 72 -1.92 -4.53 6.24
N LEU A 73 -0.81 -4.46 5.48
CA LEU A 73 -0.49 -5.44 4.45
C LEU A 73 0.08 -6.74 5.05
N GLY A 74 -0.08 -7.83 4.31
CA GLY A 74 0.44 -9.14 4.69
C GLY A 74 -0.53 -9.99 5.51
N PHE A 75 0.00 -10.82 6.42
CA PHE A 75 -0.82 -11.76 7.19
C PHE A 75 -1.64 -11.04 8.28
N MET A 76 -2.96 -11.06 8.12
CA MET A 76 -3.92 -10.36 8.98
C MET A 76 -4.66 -11.33 9.89
N THR A 77 -4.51 -11.15 11.21
CA THR A 77 -5.33 -11.81 12.23
C THR A 77 -6.62 -11.02 12.47
N ASP A 78 -7.61 -11.65 13.08
CA ASP A 78 -8.87 -10.96 13.44
C ASP A 78 -8.64 -9.81 14.42
N SER A 79 -7.68 -9.95 15.34
CA SER A 79 -7.30 -8.90 16.28
C SER A 79 -6.69 -7.68 15.59
N VAL A 80 -5.82 -7.87 14.57
CA VAL A 80 -5.28 -6.78 13.76
C VAL A 80 -6.39 -6.08 12.98
N ARG A 81 -7.31 -6.86 12.35
CA ARG A 81 -8.47 -6.29 11.66
C ARG A 81 -9.35 -5.49 12.61
N GLN A 82 -9.52 -5.97 13.85
CA GLN A 82 -10.27 -5.23 14.88
C GLN A 82 -9.55 -3.94 15.28
N LEU A 83 -8.24 -3.99 15.50
CA LEU A 83 -7.44 -2.79 15.84
C LEU A 83 -7.54 -1.71 14.75
N VAL A 84 -7.49 -2.10 13.47
CA VAL A 84 -7.69 -1.15 12.35
C VAL A 84 -9.08 -0.52 12.40
N ARG A 85 -10.13 -1.33 12.61
CA ARG A 85 -11.50 -0.80 12.75
C ARG A 85 -11.64 0.15 13.92
N ASP A 86 -11.12 -0.22 15.09
CA ASP A 86 -11.24 0.56 16.34
C ASP A 86 -10.45 1.88 16.25
N SER A 87 -9.33 1.90 15.52
CA SER A 87 -8.57 3.12 15.26
C SER A 87 -9.31 4.12 14.38
N GLY A 88 -10.23 3.66 13.53
CA GLY A 88 -10.91 4.44 12.51
C GLY A 88 -10.02 4.86 11.34
N PHE A 89 -8.77 4.41 11.29
CA PHE A 89 -7.83 4.78 10.23
C PHE A 89 -8.16 4.04 8.93
N PRO A 90 -8.04 4.70 7.76
CA PRO A 90 -8.09 4.01 6.49
C PRO A 90 -6.97 2.98 6.40
N ASN A 91 -7.35 1.79 5.97
CA ASN A 91 -6.42 0.69 5.68
C ASN A 91 -5.88 0.77 4.25
N MET A 92 -4.89 -0.05 3.92
CA MET A 92 -4.27 -0.07 2.60
C MET A 92 -4.75 -1.25 1.76
N LYS A 93 -4.91 -0.98 0.46
CA LYS A 93 -5.20 -1.98 -0.57
C LYS A 93 -4.18 -1.86 -1.70
N VAL A 94 -3.51 -2.95 -2.02
CA VAL A 94 -2.52 -3.02 -3.10
C VAL A 94 -3.08 -3.95 -4.18
N LEU A 95 -3.40 -3.38 -5.34
CA LEU A 95 -4.14 -4.11 -6.38
C LEU A 95 -3.33 -5.28 -6.96
N GLU A 96 -1.99 -5.19 -7.02
CA GLU A 96 -1.14 -6.32 -7.42
C GLU A 96 -1.38 -7.57 -6.58
N PHE A 97 -1.70 -7.43 -5.29
CA PHE A 97 -1.90 -8.59 -4.39
C PHE A 97 -3.21 -9.34 -4.64
N ALA A 98 -4.12 -8.76 -5.42
CA ALA A 98 -5.39 -9.41 -5.76
C ALA A 98 -5.25 -10.63 -6.69
N PHE A 99 -4.10 -10.81 -7.33
CA PHE A 99 -3.89 -11.79 -8.42
C PHE A 99 -2.79 -12.81 -8.11
N ASP A 100 -2.52 -13.10 -6.86
CA ASP A 100 -1.59 -14.16 -6.47
C ASP A 100 -2.28 -15.53 -6.54
N ALA A 101 -1.93 -16.33 -7.53
CA ALA A 101 -2.51 -17.67 -7.72
C ALA A 101 -2.10 -18.69 -6.64
N ARG A 102 -1.12 -18.37 -5.80
CA ARG A 102 -0.66 -19.21 -4.68
C ARG A 102 -1.46 -18.96 -3.40
N ASP A 103 -2.15 -17.84 -3.33
CA ASP A 103 -2.91 -17.44 -2.15
C ASP A 103 -4.32 -18.03 -2.20
N THR A 104 -4.67 -18.84 -1.20
CA THR A 104 -5.97 -19.51 -1.11
C THR A 104 -7.04 -18.68 -0.39
N GLY A 105 -6.77 -17.44 0.02
CA GLY A 105 -7.76 -16.66 0.76
C GLY A 105 -7.49 -15.17 0.90
N ALA A 106 -6.27 -14.72 1.08
CA ALA A 106 -5.99 -13.29 1.36
C ALA A 106 -6.09 -12.42 0.10
N ALA A 107 -5.84 -12.96 -1.10
CA ALA A 107 -5.92 -12.21 -2.36
C ALA A 107 -7.31 -11.59 -2.58
N ALA A 108 -8.38 -12.26 -2.15
CA ALA A 108 -9.74 -11.75 -2.26
C ALA A 108 -9.95 -10.40 -1.54
N ASP A 109 -9.23 -10.14 -0.46
CA ASP A 109 -9.30 -8.88 0.29
C ASP A 109 -8.77 -7.68 -0.51
N TYR A 110 -7.98 -7.95 -1.55
CA TYR A 110 -7.38 -6.94 -2.42
C TYR A 110 -8.16 -6.74 -3.74
N LEU A 111 -9.22 -7.49 -3.96
CA LEU A 111 -10.11 -7.28 -5.12
C LEU A 111 -10.99 -6.05 -4.87
N PRO A 112 -11.06 -5.08 -5.81
CA PRO A 112 -11.75 -3.81 -5.60
C PRO A 112 -13.21 -3.89 -5.20
N HIS A 113 -13.95 -4.93 -5.63
CA HIS A 113 -15.35 -5.13 -5.25
C HIS A 113 -15.54 -5.57 -3.78
N ASN A 114 -14.45 -5.95 -3.08
CA ASN A 114 -14.45 -6.31 -1.67
C ASN A 114 -13.95 -5.17 -0.75
N TYR A 115 -13.61 -4.00 -1.31
CA TYR A 115 -13.12 -2.89 -0.50
C TYR A 115 -14.24 -2.27 0.34
N ASN A 116 -13.87 -1.77 1.52
CA ASN A 116 -14.66 -0.76 2.21
C ASN A 116 -14.27 0.64 1.72
N ASN A 117 -15.11 1.64 1.99
CA ASN A 117 -14.82 3.01 1.57
C ASN A 117 -13.62 3.62 2.34
N ASN A 118 -13.46 3.27 3.63
CA ASN A 118 -12.39 3.80 4.46
C ASN A 118 -11.05 3.09 4.19
N CYS A 119 -10.58 3.17 2.97
CA CYS A 119 -9.27 2.61 2.58
C CYS A 119 -8.56 3.50 1.56
N VAL A 120 -7.27 3.23 1.41
CA VAL A 120 -6.40 3.82 0.38
C VAL A 120 -5.98 2.71 -0.58
N VAL A 121 -6.32 2.84 -1.85
CA VAL A 121 -5.92 1.89 -2.89
C VAL A 121 -4.67 2.38 -3.63
N TYR A 122 -3.78 1.45 -3.89
CA TYR A 122 -2.59 1.60 -4.72
C TYR A 122 -2.63 0.56 -5.85
N THR A 123 -2.05 0.85 -7.00
CA THR A 123 -1.67 -0.21 -7.96
C THR A 123 -0.56 -1.08 -7.38
N GLY A 124 0.51 -0.46 -6.94
CA GLY A 124 1.62 -0.96 -6.14
C GLY A 124 2.17 0.18 -5.27
N THR A 125 2.89 -0.15 -4.19
CA THR A 125 3.56 0.83 -3.33
C THR A 125 5.00 1.09 -3.81
N HIS A 126 5.75 1.91 -3.08
CA HIS A 126 7.18 2.10 -3.33
C HIS A 126 8.02 0.83 -3.18
N ASP A 127 7.52 -0.17 -2.46
CA ASP A 127 8.19 -1.46 -2.23
C ASP A 127 7.84 -2.51 -3.29
N ASN A 128 6.76 -2.29 -4.04
CA ASN A 128 6.33 -3.17 -5.11
C ASN A 128 7.16 -2.96 -6.38
N GLU A 129 6.96 -3.82 -7.35
CA GLU A 129 7.41 -3.60 -8.72
C GLU A 129 6.58 -2.47 -9.35
N THR A 130 7.02 -1.94 -10.50
CA THR A 130 6.11 -1.19 -11.35
C THR A 130 5.13 -2.16 -11.99
N LEU A 131 3.93 -1.73 -12.39
CA LEU A 131 2.96 -2.60 -13.06
C LEU A 131 3.58 -3.35 -14.26
N GLN A 132 4.36 -2.67 -15.09
CA GLN A 132 5.03 -3.31 -16.23
C GLN A 132 6.10 -4.32 -15.81
N GLY A 133 6.80 -4.06 -14.72
CA GLY A 133 7.74 -5.01 -14.13
C GLY A 133 7.01 -6.23 -13.55
N TRP A 134 5.95 -5.98 -12.82
CA TRP A 134 5.12 -7.02 -12.20
C TRP A 134 4.48 -7.94 -13.26
N PHE A 135 3.89 -7.41 -14.32
CA PHE A 135 3.35 -8.25 -15.42
C PHE A 135 4.40 -9.15 -16.09
N LYS A 136 5.67 -8.75 -16.06
CA LYS A 136 6.77 -9.59 -16.59
C LYS A 136 7.22 -10.68 -15.59
N SER A 137 6.93 -10.50 -14.31
CA SER A 137 7.39 -11.39 -13.22
C SER A 137 6.37 -12.44 -12.81
N ILE A 138 5.08 -12.19 -13.00
CA ILE A 138 4.00 -13.10 -12.63
C ILE A 138 3.81 -14.21 -13.68
N SER A 139 3.14 -15.28 -13.28
CA SER A 139 2.88 -16.45 -14.13
C SER A 139 1.83 -16.16 -15.23
N PRO A 140 1.81 -16.93 -16.33
CA PRO A 140 0.75 -16.82 -17.32
C PRO A 140 -0.66 -16.98 -16.74
N VAL A 141 -0.83 -17.80 -15.72
CA VAL A 141 -2.14 -17.99 -15.05
C VAL A 141 -2.57 -16.69 -14.36
N GLU A 142 -1.66 -16.04 -13.66
CA GLU A 142 -1.95 -14.75 -13.00
C GLU A 142 -2.23 -13.64 -14.02
N ILE A 143 -1.54 -13.64 -15.17
CA ILE A 143 -1.85 -12.72 -16.28
C ILE A 143 -3.29 -12.93 -16.78
N GLU A 144 -3.73 -14.17 -16.95
CA GLU A 144 -5.11 -14.44 -17.37
C GLU A 144 -6.11 -14.04 -16.29
N MET A 145 -5.84 -14.27 -15.00
CA MET A 145 -6.67 -13.77 -13.90
C MET A 145 -6.82 -12.24 -13.96
N VAL A 146 -5.72 -11.51 -14.20
CA VAL A 146 -5.74 -10.05 -14.39
C VAL A 146 -6.60 -9.68 -15.59
N ARG A 147 -6.41 -10.32 -16.74
CA ARG A 147 -7.16 -10.05 -17.97
C ARG A 147 -8.65 -10.28 -17.82
N ASP A 148 -9.02 -11.39 -17.18
CA ASP A 148 -10.43 -11.73 -16.94
C ASP A 148 -11.08 -10.72 -16.00
N TYR A 149 -10.41 -10.38 -14.90
CA TYR A 149 -10.93 -9.41 -13.94
C TYR A 149 -11.09 -8.00 -14.54
N LEU A 150 -10.11 -7.57 -15.31
CA LEU A 150 -10.13 -6.26 -15.98
C LEU A 150 -11.03 -6.24 -17.25
N TYR A 151 -11.60 -7.37 -17.62
CA TYR A 151 -12.33 -7.53 -18.89
C TYR A 151 -11.52 -7.06 -20.11
N ALA A 152 -10.22 -7.42 -20.11
CA ALA A 152 -9.22 -6.94 -21.07
C ALA A 152 -8.51 -8.09 -21.83
N PRO A 153 -9.24 -9.08 -22.40
CA PRO A 153 -8.66 -10.33 -22.92
C PRO A 153 -7.72 -10.12 -24.12
N LYS A 154 -7.88 -9.03 -24.87
CA LYS A 154 -7.10 -8.73 -26.07
C LYS A 154 -6.10 -7.58 -25.88
N THR A 155 -6.05 -6.98 -24.70
CA THR A 155 -5.14 -5.85 -24.43
C THR A 155 -3.69 -6.34 -24.46
N PRO A 156 -2.80 -5.72 -25.25
CA PRO A 156 -1.38 -6.03 -25.20
C PRO A 156 -0.81 -5.88 -23.80
N LEU A 157 0.14 -6.74 -23.41
CA LEU A 157 0.72 -6.72 -22.06
C LEU A 157 1.29 -5.34 -21.70
N GLN A 158 1.90 -4.67 -22.67
CA GLN A 158 2.48 -3.33 -22.53
C GLN A 158 1.44 -2.23 -22.24
N GLU A 159 0.17 -2.48 -22.50
CA GLU A 159 -0.92 -1.54 -22.28
C GLU A 159 -1.82 -1.94 -21.11
N LEU A 160 -1.57 -3.10 -20.50
CA LEU A 160 -2.43 -3.65 -19.45
C LEU A 160 -2.40 -2.81 -18.16
N HIS A 161 -1.35 -1.99 -17.94
CA HIS A 161 -1.28 -1.03 -16.85
C HIS A 161 -2.44 -0.01 -16.87
N LYS A 162 -2.93 0.40 -18.06
CA LYS A 162 -4.02 1.38 -18.18
C LYS A 162 -5.34 0.88 -17.60
N PRO A 163 -5.90 -0.28 -18.00
CA PRO A 163 -7.09 -0.82 -17.35
C PRO A 163 -6.87 -1.15 -15.87
N MET A 164 -5.64 -1.53 -15.45
CA MET A 164 -5.31 -1.75 -14.03
C MET A 164 -5.44 -0.44 -13.22
N ILE A 165 -4.88 0.67 -13.72
CA ILE A 165 -5.03 2.00 -13.13
C ILE A 165 -6.51 2.40 -13.07
N ASN A 166 -7.25 2.22 -14.18
CA ASN A 166 -8.68 2.55 -14.24
C ASN A 166 -9.48 1.76 -13.20
N THR A 167 -9.14 0.51 -12.98
CA THR A 167 -9.78 -0.34 -11.96
C THR A 167 -9.53 0.18 -10.55
N ALA A 168 -8.30 0.59 -10.22
CA ALA A 168 -8.00 1.24 -8.95
C ALA A 168 -8.78 2.55 -8.80
N MET A 169 -8.83 3.37 -9.86
CA MET A 169 -9.57 4.64 -9.88
C MET A 169 -11.08 4.46 -9.75
N ALA A 170 -11.65 3.39 -10.30
CA ALA A 170 -13.08 3.05 -10.24
C ALA A 170 -13.52 2.44 -8.90
N SER A 171 -12.58 2.06 -8.03
CA SER A 171 -12.89 1.42 -6.76
C SER A 171 -13.63 2.35 -5.79
N VAL A 172 -14.25 1.79 -4.76
CA VAL A 172 -14.92 2.54 -3.69
C VAL A 172 -13.97 3.17 -2.67
N ALA A 173 -12.66 2.92 -2.76
CA ALA A 173 -11.66 3.47 -1.85
C ALA A 173 -11.75 5.00 -1.81
N ALA A 174 -11.74 5.59 -0.61
CA ALA A 174 -11.81 7.06 -0.46
C ALA A 174 -10.60 7.77 -1.07
N THR A 175 -9.43 7.11 -1.08
CA THR A 175 -8.20 7.64 -1.67
C THR A 175 -7.61 6.63 -2.64
N CYS A 176 -7.13 7.12 -3.79
CA CYS A 176 -6.42 6.30 -4.78
C CYS A 176 -5.07 6.94 -5.07
N ILE A 177 -4.00 6.19 -4.89
CA ILE A 177 -2.62 6.65 -5.12
C ILE A 177 -1.98 5.74 -6.18
N ILE A 178 -1.62 6.33 -7.30
CA ILE A 178 -1.00 5.64 -8.43
C ILE A 178 0.44 6.13 -8.59
N PRO A 179 1.45 5.25 -8.57
CA PRO A 179 2.81 5.63 -8.89
C PRO A 179 2.92 6.24 -10.29
N LEU A 180 3.70 7.29 -10.43
CA LEU A 180 3.90 7.95 -11.73
C LEU A 180 4.51 6.99 -12.77
N GLN A 181 5.34 6.06 -12.31
CA GLN A 181 5.92 5.01 -13.14
C GLN A 181 4.86 4.17 -13.85
N ASP A 182 3.72 3.92 -13.19
CA ASP A 182 2.63 3.13 -13.75
C ASP A 182 1.87 3.92 -14.82
N TYR A 183 1.63 5.22 -14.61
CA TYR A 183 1.06 6.08 -15.66
C TYR A 183 1.95 6.15 -16.89
N LEU A 184 3.28 6.18 -16.69
CA LEU A 184 4.26 6.21 -17.76
C LEU A 184 4.52 4.83 -18.39
N GLY A 185 3.95 3.76 -17.86
CA GLY A 185 4.17 2.40 -18.36
C GLY A 185 5.62 1.94 -18.26
N LEU A 186 6.37 2.41 -17.24
CA LEU A 186 7.78 2.08 -17.06
C LEU A 186 7.95 0.71 -16.38
N ASP A 187 9.04 0.04 -16.73
CA ASP A 187 9.39 -1.25 -16.12
C ASP A 187 10.22 -1.08 -14.82
N ASN A 188 10.73 -2.19 -14.28
CA ASN A 188 11.48 -2.23 -13.03
C ASN A 188 12.77 -1.40 -13.00
N SER A 189 13.24 -0.89 -14.13
CA SER A 189 14.34 0.11 -14.14
C SER A 189 13.94 1.41 -13.41
N ALA A 190 12.63 1.67 -13.33
CA ALA A 190 12.04 2.80 -12.61
C ALA A 190 11.55 2.46 -11.20
N ARG A 191 11.74 1.23 -10.70
CA ARG A 191 11.33 0.81 -9.36
C ARG A 191 11.97 1.68 -8.29
N THR A 192 11.19 2.12 -7.31
CA THR A 192 11.64 3.00 -6.23
C THR A 192 12.49 2.26 -5.21
N ASN A 193 11.98 1.15 -4.68
CA ASN A 193 12.62 0.36 -3.65
C ASN A 193 12.46 -1.14 -3.90
N LYS A 194 13.53 -1.90 -3.66
CA LYS A 194 13.49 -3.36 -3.62
C LYS A 194 13.83 -3.81 -2.21
N PRO A 195 12.86 -4.28 -1.43
CA PRO A 195 13.07 -4.74 -0.06
C PRO A 195 14.21 -5.76 0.04
N SER A 196 14.87 -5.80 1.19
CA SER A 196 16.02 -6.69 1.47
C SER A 196 17.24 -6.49 0.56
N THR A 197 17.37 -5.32 -0.09
CA THR A 197 18.54 -4.97 -0.89
C THR A 197 19.14 -3.63 -0.46
N VAL A 198 20.40 -3.41 -0.82
CA VAL A 198 21.11 -2.14 -0.59
C VAL A 198 21.64 -1.57 -1.91
N GLY A 199 21.88 -0.28 -1.97
CA GLY A 199 22.61 0.38 -3.06
C GLY A 199 21.73 1.23 -3.96
N GLN A 200 20.86 0.69 -4.78
CA GLN A 200 20.15 1.43 -5.84
C GLN A 200 18.77 1.95 -5.45
N ASN A 201 18.29 1.65 -4.25
CA ASN A 201 16.97 2.08 -3.77
C ASN A 201 16.85 3.59 -3.62
N TRP A 202 15.68 4.14 -3.89
CA TRP A 202 15.34 5.57 -3.75
C TRP A 202 16.12 6.52 -4.67
N ARG A 203 16.70 6.01 -5.77
CA ARG A 203 17.51 6.79 -6.71
C ARG A 203 16.79 7.18 -7.98
N TRP A 204 15.75 6.46 -8.35
CA TRP A 204 15.02 6.78 -9.56
C TRP A 204 14.52 8.24 -9.54
N ARG A 205 14.61 8.88 -10.69
CA ARG A 205 14.07 10.23 -10.93
C ARG A 205 13.36 10.22 -12.27
N VAL A 206 12.19 10.88 -12.31
CA VAL A 206 11.47 11.08 -13.57
C VAL A 206 12.26 12.05 -14.46
N ASP A 207 12.33 11.75 -15.77
CA ASP A 207 12.79 12.73 -16.75
C ASP A 207 11.70 13.82 -16.90
N ALA A 208 12.10 15.08 -16.77
CA ALA A 208 11.19 16.22 -16.92
C ALA A 208 10.44 16.21 -18.25
N LYS A 209 11.04 15.67 -19.32
CA LYS A 209 10.41 15.52 -20.64
C LYS A 209 9.24 14.54 -20.65
N ALA A 210 9.16 13.62 -19.70
CA ALA A 210 8.03 12.71 -19.55
C ALA A 210 6.79 13.38 -18.93
N LEU A 211 6.96 14.52 -18.27
CA LEU A 211 5.88 15.29 -17.65
C LEU A 211 5.25 16.22 -18.67
N THR A 212 4.50 15.67 -19.62
CA THR A 212 3.91 16.43 -20.72
C THR A 212 2.51 16.94 -20.39
N PRO A 213 2.03 18.00 -21.08
CA PRO A 213 0.65 18.46 -20.97
C PRO A 213 -0.37 17.37 -21.32
N GLU A 214 -0.04 16.48 -22.28
CA GLU A 214 -0.89 15.38 -22.72
C GLU A 214 -1.06 14.34 -21.60
N LEU A 215 0.01 13.96 -20.92
CA LEU A 215 -0.04 13.09 -19.74
C LEU A 215 -0.90 13.71 -18.63
N ALA A 216 -0.69 14.98 -18.34
CA ALA A 216 -1.49 15.71 -17.35
C ALA A 216 -2.99 15.72 -17.73
N ALA A 217 -3.32 15.93 -19.00
CA ALA A 217 -4.68 15.90 -19.50
C ALA A 217 -5.30 14.48 -19.42
N GLU A 218 -4.52 13.44 -19.70
CA GLU A 218 -4.98 12.04 -19.56
C GLU A 218 -5.29 11.70 -18.10
N ILE A 219 -4.38 12.02 -17.19
CA ILE A 219 -4.58 11.82 -15.75
C ILE A 219 -5.80 12.62 -15.26
N TYR A 220 -5.91 13.91 -15.61
CA TYR A 220 -7.05 14.74 -15.24
C TYR A 220 -8.38 14.16 -15.74
N LYS A 221 -8.41 13.69 -16.99
CA LYS A 221 -9.59 13.03 -17.56
C LYS A 221 -9.98 11.79 -16.76
N SER A 222 -9.03 10.95 -16.38
CA SER A 222 -9.26 9.76 -15.55
C SER A 222 -9.82 10.15 -14.19
N VAL A 223 -9.16 11.07 -13.47
CA VAL A 223 -9.59 11.57 -12.14
C VAL A 223 -11.02 12.12 -12.20
N LYS A 224 -11.34 12.93 -13.23
CA LYS A 224 -12.69 13.48 -13.45
C LYS A 224 -13.71 12.38 -13.75
N THR A 225 -13.36 11.41 -14.60
CA THR A 225 -14.28 10.31 -14.99
C THR A 225 -14.72 9.51 -13.79
N TYR A 226 -13.85 9.27 -12.83
CA TYR A 226 -14.12 8.51 -11.61
C TYR A 226 -14.54 9.36 -10.39
N GLY A 227 -14.80 10.67 -10.61
CA GLY A 227 -15.31 11.55 -9.55
C GLY A 227 -14.33 11.79 -8.40
N ARG A 228 -13.02 11.82 -8.70
CA ARG A 228 -11.95 11.98 -7.70
C ARG A 228 -11.31 13.38 -7.72
N LEU A 229 -12.01 14.39 -8.25
CA LEU A 229 -11.62 15.79 -8.21
C LEU A 229 -11.99 16.42 -6.87
#